data_a9a87c07904ef3a8d867aa1cd2d27c82
#
_entry.id   a9a87c07904ef3a8d867aa1cd2d27c82
#
_cell.length_a   1.000
_cell.length_b   1.000
_cell.length_c   1.000
_cell.angle_alpha   90.00
_cell.angle_beta   90.00
_cell.angle_gamma   90.00
#
_symmetry.space_group_name_H-M   'P 1'
#
loop_
_entity.id
_entity.type
_entity.pdbx_description
1 polymer ?
#
loop_
_entity_poly.entity_id
_entity_poly.type
_entity_poly.pdbx_seq_one_letter_code
_entity_poly.pdbx_strand_id
1 'polypeptide(L)'
;MNLDTFTKIIFMKKQIKYVFVVLFFVSFLSFGQTKNDSISKRMKLVQPKYLEAGDSIAIVAPAGILIKRENIINEAKELAESWGLKVIIGDHVFNQNNHFSGTDEERTSDFQNALDNPSIKAIWCARGGYGSGRILDNLVYDKFKGTPKWIIGYSDITAFHSHIHNLG
;
A
#
# COMPACT_ATOMS: atom_id res chain seq x y z
N MET A 1 -61.64 -36.91 19.92
CA MET A 1 -60.20 -37.01 19.63
C MET A 1 -59.57 -37.69 20.84
N ASN A 2 -58.97 -38.86 20.66
CA ASN A 2 -58.47 -39.66 21.76
C ASN A 2 -57.20 -39.05 22.36
N LEU A 3 -57.04 -39.09 23.70
CA LEU A 3 -55.93 -38.47 24.43
C LEU A 3 -54.55 -38.90 23.92
N ASP A 4 -54.44 -40.17 23.47
CA ASP A 4 -53.24 -40.73 22.84
C ASP A 4 -52.82 -40.07 21.53
N THR A 5 -53.81 -39.70 20.72
CA THR A 5 -53.58 -39.02 19.44
C THR A 5 -53.07 -37.58 19.66
N PHE A 6 -53.60 -36.91 20.68
CA PHE A 6 -53.19 -35.56 21.01
C PHE A 6 -51.75 -35.51 21.54
N THR A 7 -51.37 -36.47 22.39
CA THR A 7 -50.00 -36.59 22.94
C THR A 7 -48.99 -36.88 21.87
N LYS A 8 -49.31 -37.77 20.90
CA LYS A 8 -48.46 -38.09 19.73
C LYS A 8 -48.23 -36.84 18.82
N ILE A 9 -49.27 -36.05 18.62
CA ILE A 9 -49.17 -34.83 17.81
C ILE A 9 -48.26 -33.78 18.46
N ILE A 10 -48.36 -33.60 19.78
CA ILE A 10 -47.51 -32.68 20.55
C ILE A 10 -46.04 -33.16 20.51
N PHE A 11 -45.80 -34.46 20.71
CA PHE A 11 -44.46 -35.04 20.65
C PHE A 11 -43.84 -34.89 19.27
N MET A 12 -44.59 -35.17 18.19
CA MET A 12 -44.13 -34.95 16.81
C MET A 12 -43.79 -33.48 16.53
N LYS A 13 -44.61 -32.53 16.94
CA LYS A 13 -44.32 -31.08 16.78
C LYS A 13 -43.06 -30.66 17.54
N LYS A 14 -42.78 -31.26 18.71
CA LYS A 14 -41.55 -31.00 19.46
C LYS A 14 -40.33 -31.55 18.74
N GLN A 15 -40.39 -32.77 18.17
CA GLN A 15 -39.30 -33.39 17.41
C GLN A 15 -38.99 -32.61 16.12
N ILE A 16 -40.03 -32.14 15.41
CA ILE A 16 -39.85 -31.34 14.19
C ILE A 16 -39.08 -30.04 14.49
N LYS A 17 -39.35 -29.38 15.61
CA LYS A 17 -38.58 -28.17 16.00
C LYS A 17 -37.10 -28.46 16.20
N TYR A 18 -36.75 -29.57 16.83
CA TYR A 18 -35.32 -29.93 17.00
C TYR A 18 -34.65 -30.29 15.68
N VAL A 19 -35.35 -30.94 14.75
CA VAL A 19 -34.82 -31.22 13.41
C VAL A 19 -34.53 -29.94 12.66
N PHE A 20 -35.43 -28.94 12.71
CA PHE A 20 -35.18 -27.63 12.06
C PHE A 20 -34.03 -26.88 12.71
N VAL A 21 -33.87 -26.93 14.05
CA VAL A 21 -32.72 -26.29 14.72
C VAL A 21 -31.41 -26.97 14.34
N VAL A 22 -31.37 -28.30 14.28
CA VAL A 22 -30.19 -29.05 13.87
C VAL A 22 -29.82 -28.77 12.39
N LEU A 23 -30.81 -28.74 11.49
CA LEU A 23 -30.61 -28.41 10.09
C LEU A 23 -30.11 -26.99 9.91
N PHE A 24 -30.61 -26.03 10.71
CA PHE A 24 -30.13 -24.66 10.72
C PHE A 24 -28.66 -24.55 11.15
N PHE A 25 -28.26 -25.27 12.20
CA PHE A 25 -26.87 -25.30 12.65
C PHE A 25 -25.95 -26.04 11.65
N VAL A 26 -26.41 -27.11 11.01
CA VAL A 26 -25.61 -27.82 9.99
C VAL A 26 -25.41 -26.94 8.75
N SER A 27 -26.40 -26.16 8.33
CA SER A 27 -26.22 -25.19 7.23
C SER A 27 -25.22 -24.07 7.57
N PHE A 28 -25.15 -23.65 8.85
CA PHE A 28 -24.16 -22.67 9.30
C PHE A 28 -22.73 -23.24 9.31
N LEU A 29 -22.57 -24.52 9.63
CA LEU A 29 -21.26 -25.20 9.60
C LEU A 29 -20.75 -25.44 8.16
N SER A 30 -21.65 -25.55 7.18
CA SER A 30 -21.29 -25.75 5.77
C SER A 30 -20.84 -24.46 5.08
N PHE A 31 -21.16 -23.27 5.61
CA PHE A 31 -20.72 -21.99 5.04
C PHE A 31 -19.29 -21.59 5.44
N GLY A 32 -18.65 -22.33 6.35
CA GLY A 32 -17.33 -22.00 6.90
C GLY A 32 -16.13 -22.66 6.20
N GLN A 33 -16.32 -23.47 5.16
CA GLN A 33 -15.21 -24.21 4.51
C GLN A 33 -15.25 -24.16 3.00
N THR A 34 -15.36 -22.98 2.41
CA THR A 34 -14.66 -22.75 1.16
C THR A 34 -13.19 -22.53 1.53
N LYS A 35 -12.44 -23.60 1.60
CA LYS A 35 -11.00 -23.54 1.50
C LYS A 35 -10.71 -22.92 0.14
N ASN A 36 -10.49 -21.61 0.15
CA ASN A 36 -9.86 -20.94 -0.98
C ASN A 36 -8.44 -21.52 -1.09
N ASP A 37 -8.31 -22.63 -1.78
CA ASP A 37 -7.04 -23.18 -2.25
C ASP A 37 -6.46 -22.33 -3.42
N SER A 38 -6.97 -21.11 -3.62
CA SER A 38 -6.18 -20.04 -4.19
C SER A 38 -5.23 -19.55 -3.08
N ILE A 39 -4.30 -20.41 -2.67
CA ILE A 39 -3.03 -19.94 -2.14
C ILE A 39 -2.46 -19.13 -3.30
N SER A 40 -2.75 -17.83 -3.29
CA SER A 40 -2.02 -16.88 -4.11
C SER A 40 -0.57 -17.25 -3.87
N LYS A 41 0.11 -17.67 -4.92
CA LYS A 41 1.54 -17.91 -4.90
C LYS A 41 2.12 -16.70 -4.20
N ARG A 42 2.49 -16.84 -2.92
CA ARG A 42 3.00 -15.70 -2.13
C ARG A 42 4.18 -15.20 -2.90
N MET A 43 4.02 -14.03 -3.50
CA MET A 43 5.13 -13.40 -4.18
C MET A 43 6.22 -13.24 -3.15
N LYS A 44 7.43 -13.69 -3.49
CA LYS A 44 8.57 -13.57 -2.59
C LYS A 44 8.92 -12.09 -2.55
N LEU A 45 8.61 -11.44 -1.44
CA LEU A 45 8.97 -10.05 -1.23
C LEU A 45 10.48 -9.89 -1.23
N VAL A 46 10.95 -8.88 -1.95
CA VAL A 46 12.36 -8.54 -2.02
C VAL A 46 12.61 -7.30 -1.15
N GLN A 47 13.41 -7.48 -0.10
CA GLN A 47 13.81 -6.37 0.76
C GLN A 47 15.00 -5.63 0.11
N PRO A 48 14.92 -4.29 -0.05
CA PRO A 48 16.08 -3.49 -0.47
C PRO A 48 17.24 -3.62 0.53
N LYS A 49 18.46 -3.45 0.07
CA LYS A 49 19.62 -3.36 0.97
C LYS A 49 19.48 -2.14 1.89
N TYR A 50 19.99 -2.24 3.11
CA TYR A 50 20.09 -1.08 4.00
C TYR A 50 21.02 -0.03 3.40
N LEU A 51 20.74 1.23 3.74
CA LEU A 51 21.57 2.36 3.32
C LEU A 51 22.93 2.34 4.03
N GLU A 52 23.96 2.68 3.30
CA GLU A 52 25.34 2.81 3.79
C GLU A 52 25.87 4.21 3.47
N ALA A 53 26.87 4.67 4.19
CA ALA A 53 27.54 5.94 3.88
C ALA A 53 28.09 5.93 2.44
N GLY A 54 27.81 6.98 1.70
CA GLY A 54 28.13 7.10 0.28
C GLY A 54 26.99 6.75 -0.67
N ASP A 55 25.92 6.11 -0.19
CA ASP A 55 24.72 5.86 -0.98
C ASP A 55 23.98 7.15 -1.35
N SER A 56 23.28 7.12 -2.47
CA SER A 56 22.45 8.25 -2.90
C SER A 56 20.97 8.00 -2.59
N ILE A 57 20.28 9.04 -2.14
CA ILE A 57 18.83 9.08 -1.99
C ILE A 57 18.24 10.21 -2.82
N ALA A 58 17.00 10.06 -3.26
CA ALA A 58 16.25 11.13 -3.91
C ALA A 58 15.21 11.70 -2.96
N ILE A 59 15.05 13.03 -2.94
CA ILE A 59 13.88 13.70 -2.34
C ILE A 59 12.96 14.10 -3.49
N VAL A 60 11.72 13.63 -3.47
CA VAL A 60 10.69 13.93 -4.48
C VAL A 60 9.39 14.36 -3.82
N ALA A 61 8.55 15.09 -4.52
CA ALA A 61 7.26 15.56 -4.00
C ALA A 61 6.08 15.03 -4.82
N PRO A 62 5.68 13.76 -4.65
CA PRO A 62 4.69 13.12 -5.51
C PRO A 62 3.25 13.55 -5.27
N ALA A 63 2.97 14.36 -4.24
CA ALA A 63 1.64 14.71 -3.81
C ALA A 63 1.49 16.22 -3.54
N GLY A 64 1.35 16.61 -2.28
CA GLY A 64 1.00 17.96 -1.87
C GLY A 64 2.14 18.97 -2.05
N ILE A 65 1.77 20.19 -2.35
CA ILE A 65 2.66 21.34 -2.59
C ILE A 65 3.55 21.67 -1.38
N LEU A 66 4.75 22.16 -1.65
CA LEU A 66 5.77 22.55 -0.68
C LEU A 66 5.99 24.07 -0.59
N ILE A 67 4.97 24.88 -0.86
CA ILE A 67 5.08 26.34 -0.79
C ILE A 67 5.71 26.78 0.54
N LYS A 68 6.72 27.64 0.45
CA LYS A 68 7.45 28.20 1.60
C LYS A 68 8.03 27.13 2.55
N ARG A 69 8.40 25.97 2.00
CA ARG A 69 8.98 24.84 2.74
C ARG A 69 10.37 24.44 2.22
N GLU A 70 11.00 25.30 1.41
CA GLU A 70 12.34 25.08 0.87
C GLU A 70 13.36 24.86 1.99
N ASN A 71 13.23 25.60 3.09
CA ASN A 71 14.07 25.44 4.27
C ASN A 71 13.94 24.04 4.88
N ILE A 72 12.72 23.48 4.96
CA ILE A 72 12.48 22.14 5.51
C ILE A 72 13.13 21.07 4.63
N ILE A 73 13.08 21.23 3.31
CA ILE A 73 13.73 20.30 2.38
C ILE A 73 15.24 20.41 2.48
N ASN A 74 15.78 21.61 2.64
CA ASN A 74 17.21 21.83 2.86
C ASN A 74 17.67 21.22 4.20
N GLU A 75 16.94 21.40 5.28
CA GLU A 75 17.20 20.76 6.57
C GLU A 75 17.18 19.22 6.46
N ALA A 76 16.20 18.68 5.72
CA ALA A 76 16.12 17.23 5.48
C ALA A 76 17.33 16.73 4.65
N LYS A 77 17.77 17.51 3.66
CA LYS A 77 18.97 17.22 2.88
C LYS A 77 20.20 17.22 3.78
N GLU A 78 20.42 18.29 4.56
CA GLU A 78 21.56 18.39 5.49
C GLU A 78 21.58 17.25 6.51
N LEU A 79 20.42 16.86 7.03
CA LEU A 79 20.26 15.74 7.92
C LEU A 79 20.73 14.43 7.25
N ALA A 80 20.25 14.15 6.03
CA ALA A 80 20.65 12.95 5.32
C ALA A 80 22.16 12.96 4.96
N GLU A 81 22.69 14.12 4.58
CA GLU A 81 24.12 14.30 4.30
C GLU A 81 24.97 14.10 5.58
N SER A 82 24.46 14.47 6.75
CA SER A 82 25.13 14.20 8.03
C SER A 82 25.26 12.72 8.37
N TRP A 83 24.41 11.88 7.77
CA TRP A 83 24.51 10.41 7.83
C TRP A 83 25.46 9.83 6.77
N GLY A 84 26.12 10.68 6.00
CA GLY A 84 27.03 10.28 4.93
C GLY A 84 26.34 9.94 3.62
N LEU A 85 25.05 10.23 3.45
CA LEU A 85 24.32 10.00 2.22
C LEU A 85 24.51 11.14 1.23
N LYS A 86 24.33 10.86 -0.06
CA LYS A 86 24.26 11.87 -1.12
C LYS A 86 22.79 12.12 -1.42
N VAL A 87 22.39 13.40 -1.49
CA VAL A 87 21.00 13.77 -1.72
C VAL A 87 20.79 14.39 -3.09
N ILE A 88 19.86 13.85 -3.84
CA ILE A 88 19.39 14.39 -5.13
C ILE A 88 17.96 14.89 -4.90
N ILE A 89 17.71 16.17 -5.16
CA ILE A 89 16.37 16.76 -5.12
C ILE A 89 15.78 16.66 -6.51
N GLY A 90 14.53 16.19 -6.63
CA GLY A 90 13.83 16.14 -7.92
C GLY A 90 13.63 17.54 -8.51
N ASP A 91 13.66 17.63 -9.81
CA ASP A 91 13.68 18.92 -10.55
C ASP A 91 12.40 19.75 -10.31
N HIS A 92 11.29 19.10 -9.99
CA HIS A 92 9.98 19.73 -9.85
C HIS A 92 9.46 19.80 -8.40
N VAL A 93 10.29 19.45 -7.41
CA VAL A 93 9.90 19.35 -5.98
C VAL A 93 9.22 20.62 -5.48
N PHE A 94 9.66 21.80 -5.96
CA PHE A 94 9.11 23.11 -5.55
C PHE A 94 8.10 23.70 -6.54
N ASN A 95 7.73 22.95 -7.57
CA ASN A 95 6.71 23.38 -8.52
C ASN A 95 5.32 23.41 -7.89
N GLN A 96 4.41 24.12 -8.52
CA GLN A 96 3.03 24.25 -8.06
C GLN A 96 2.04 24.07 -9.20
N ASN A 97 1.05 23.20 -8.96
CA ASN A 97 -0.19 23.14 -9.71
C ASN A 97 -1.36 22.99 -8.74
N ASN A 98 -2.06 24.09 -8.46
CA ASN A 98 -3.08 24.16 -7.41
C ASN A 98 -2.50 23.73 -6.05
N HIS A 99 -2.98 22.61 -5.50
CA HIS A 99 -2.52 22.05 -4.22
C HIS A 99 -1.47 20.93 -4.39
N PHE A 100 -1.03 20.67 -5.62
CA PHE A 100 0.00 19.68 -5.92
C PHE A 100 1.39 20.32 -6.08
N SER A 101 2.41 19.51 -5.90
CA SER A 101 3.80 19.88 -6.17
C SER A 101 4.13 19.68 -7.65
N GLY A 102 3.56 20.54 -8.50
CA GLY A 102 3.64 20.41 -9.95
C GLY A 102 2.49 19.65 -10.60
N THR A 103 2.54 19.51 -11.92
CA THR A 103 1.57 18.74 -12.70
C THR A 103 1.72 17.23 -12.44
N ASP A 104 0.77 16.43 -12.92
CA ASP A 104 0.88 14.97 -12.80
C ASP A 104 2.10 14.44 -13.57
N GLU A 105 2.43 15.04 -14.71
CA GLU A 105 3.60 14.72 -15.54
C GLU A 105 4.92 15.05 -14.85
N GLU A 106 5.03 16.24 -14.25
CA GLU A 106 6.22 16.68 -13.51
C GLU A 106 6.50 15.77 -12.32
N ARG A 107 5.46 15.46 -11.52
CA ARG A 107 5.58 14.58 -10.35
C ARG A 107 5.89 13.13 -10.76
N THR A 108 5.29 12.66 -11.87
CA THR A 108 5.60 11.36 -12.46
C THR A 108 7.06 11.31 -12.91
N SER A 109 7.54 12.35 -13.60
CA SER A 109 8.92 12.42 -14.10
C SER A 109 9.94 12.32 -12.97
N ASP A 110 9.77 13.12 -11.90
CA ASP A 110 10.68 13.08 -10.74
C ASP A 110 10.69 11.72 -10.07
N PHE A 111 9.52 11.13 -9.86
CA PHE A 111 9.41 9.83 -9.21
C PHE A 111 9.97 8.71 -10.10
N GLN A 112 9.69 8.74 -11.42
CA GLN A 112 10.20 7.78 -12.38
C GLN A 112 11.73 7.85 -12.50
N ASN A 113 12.28 9.06 -12.58
CA ASN A 113 13.73 9.27 -12.61
C ASN A 113 14.40 8.66 -11.37
N ALA A 114 13.79 8.83 -10.20
CA ALA A 114 14.29 8.23 -8.96
C ALA A 114 14.14 6.70 -8.95
N LEU A 115 13.04 6.15 -9.48
CA LEU A 115 12.84 4.70 -9.63
C LEU A 115 13.89 4.07 -10.57
N ASP A 116 14.18 4.74 -11.67
CA ASP A 116 15.02 4.20 -12.74
C ASP A 116 16.51 4.34 -12.49
N ASN A 117 16.92 5.31 -11.68
CA ASN A 117 18.34 5.57 -11.44
C ASN A 117 18.95 4.50 -10.50
N PRO A 118 19.86 3.65 -10.96
CA PRO A 118 20.43 2.56 -10.17
C PRO A 118 21.31 3.05 -9.00
N SER A 119 21.77 4.30 -9.04
CA SER A 119 22.57 4.90 -7.97
C SER A 119 21.72 5.29 -6.76
N ILE A 120 20.42 5.55 -6.94
CA ILE A 120 19.50 5.89 -5.87
C ILE A 120 19.10 4.61 -5.13
N LYS A 121 19.24 4.60 -3.80
CA LYS A 121 18.92 3.48 -2.92
C LYS A 121 17.66 3.70 -2.11
N ALA A 122 17.24 4.96 -1.94
CA ALA A 122 15.97 5.32 -1.32
C ALA A 122 15.34 6.53 -2.01
N ILE A 123 14.01 6.55 -2.01
CA ILE A 123 13.19 7.68 -2.48
C ILE A 123 12.47 8.23 -1.25
N TRP A 124 12.83 9.43 -0.85
CA TRP A 124 12.21 10.12 0.28
C TRP A 124 11.13 11.06 -0.25
N CYS A 125 9.88 10.71 0.00
CA CYS A 125 8.74 11.55 -0.38
C CYS A 125 8.62 12.72 0.61
N ALA A 126 8.83 13.93 0.13
CA ALA A 126 8.91 15.15 0.93
C ALA A 126 7.61 15.44 1.69
N ARG A 127 6.46 15.04 1.12
CA ARG A 127 5.15 15.27 1.70
C ARG A 127 4.11 14.31 1.14
N GLY A 128 3.17 13.89 1.99
CA GLY A 128 1.89 13.31 1.60
C GLY A 128 0.87 14.40 1.21
N GLY A 129 -0.38 14.19 1.56
CA GLY A 129 -1.50 15.07 1.21
C GLY A 129 -2.47 14.34 0.30
N TYR A 130 -2.59 14.74 -0.95
CA TYR A 130 -3.33 14.05 -2.00
C TYR A 130 -2.57 14.20 -3.32
N GLY A 131 -2.51 13.13 -4.12
CA GLY A 131 -1.89 13.19 -5.45
C GLY A 131 -1.10 11.95 -5.84
N SER A 132 -0.60 11.15 -4.90
CA SER A 132 0.17 9.94 -5.19
C SER A 132 -0.60 8.96 -6.07
N GLY A 133 -1.88 8.73 -5.77
CA GLY A 133 -2.74 7.84 -6.55
C GLY A 133 -2.96 8.30 -8.00
N ARG A 134 -2.81 9.59 -8.29
CA ARG A 134 -2.99 10.13 -9.66
C ARG A 134 -1.84 9.76 -10.60
N ILE A 135 -0.65 9.59 -10.05
CA ILE A 135 0.57 9.30 -10.82
C ILE A 135 0.96 7.81 -10.76
N LEU A 136 0.33 7.04 -9.87
CA LEU A 136 0.69 5.66 -9.59
C LEU A 136 0.68 4.77 -10.83
N ASP A 137 -0.38 4.90 -11.65
CA ASP A 137 -0.59 4.09 -12.86
C ASP A 137 0.25 4.57 -14.05
N ASN A 138 0.87 5.75 -13.96
CA ASN A 138 1.76 6.29 -14.98
C ASN A 138 3.21 5.83 -14.80
N LEU A 139 3.53 5.20 -13.67
CA LEU A 139 4.89 4.76 -13.36
C LEU A 139 5.18 3.36 -13.90
N VAL A 140 6.40 3.18 -14.40
CA VAL A 140 6.94 1.91 -14.87
C VAL A 140 7.88 1.34 -13.82
N TYR A 141 7.65 0.11 -13.39
CA TYR A 141 8.38 -0.50 -12.27
C TYR A 141 9.40 -1.57 -12.70
N ASP A 142 9.64 -1.77 -13.98
CA ASP A 142 10.48 -2.88 -14.47
C ASP A 142 11.92 -2.79 -13.95
N LYS A 143 12.53 -1.60 -13.99
CA LYS A 143 13.87 -1.38 -13.45
C LYS A 143 13.88 -1.46 -11.93
N PHE A 144 12.82 -0.94 -11.28
CA PHE A 144 12.66 -1.02 -9.84
C PHE A 144 12.62 -2.47 -9.32
N LYS A 145 11.92 -3.37 -10.03
CA LYS A 145 11.89 -4.81 -9.67
C LYS A 145 13.27 -5.45 -9.68
N GLY A 146 14.15 -5.01 -10.60
CA GLY A 146 15.53 -5.49 -10.68
C GLY A 146 16.47 -4.90 -9.62
N THR A 147 16.18 -3.67 -9.18
CA THR A 147 16.97 -2.93 -8.19
C THR A 147 16.04 -2.22 -7.21
N PRO A 148 15.40 -2.96 -6.30
CA PRO A 148 14.43 -2.39 -5.37
C PRO A 148 15.08 -1.38 -4.44
N LYS A 149 14.31 -0.37 -4.05
CA LYS A 149 14.73 0.78 -3.23
C LYS A 149 13.75 1.00 -2.11
N TRP A 150 14.20 1.64 -1.04
CA TRP A 150 13.32 2.10 0.01
C TRP A 150 12.45 3.26 -0.47
N ILE A 151 11.15 3.18 -0.24
CA ILE A 151 10.22 4.30 -0.41
C ILE A 151 9.86 4.81 0.97
N ILE A 152 10.30 6.04 1.27
CA ILE A 152 10.15 6.64 2.60
C ILE A 152 9.04 7.69 2.54
N GLY A 153 8.05 7.53 3.42
CA GLY A 153 6.93 8.45 3.51
C GLY A 153 5.76 7.85 4.29
N TYR A 154 4.67 8.58 4.41
CA TYR A 154 3.47 8.15 5.13
C TYR A 154 2.22 8.82 4.56
N SER A 155 1.04 8.52 5.10
CA SER A 155 -0.24 9.10 4.67
C SER A 155 -0.54 8.76 3.20
N ASP A 156 -0.70 9.73 2.31
CA ASP A 156 -0.96 9.54 0.87
C ASP A 156 0.11 8.68 0.16
N ILE A 157 1.36 8.70 0.66
CA ILE A 157 2.47 7.89 0.13
C ILE A 157 2.22 6.40 0.31
N THR A 158 1.35 6.00 1.21
CA THR A 158 0.93 4.60 1.40
C THR A 158 0.37 3.98 0.12
N ALA A 159 -0.14 4.78 -0.82
CA ALA A 159 -0.55 4.31 -2.14
C ALA A 159 0.60 3.60 -2.88
N PHE A 160 1.81 4.19 -2.85
CA PHE A 160 3.01 3.55 -3.44
C PHE A 160 3.41 2.30 -2.65
N HIS A 161 3.40 2.36 -1.31
CA HIS A 161 3.75 1.20 -0.50
C HIS A 161 2.84 0.01 -0.81
N SER A 162 1.53 0.24 -0.86
CA SER A 162 0.55 -0.80 -1.18
C SER A 162 0.73 -1.35 -2.59
N HIS A 163 0.94 -0.47 -3.58
CA HIS A 163 1.13 -0.89 -4.97
C HIS A 163 2.41 -1.71 -5.14
N ILE A 164 3.54 -1.21 -4.63
CA ILE A 164 4.85 -1.85 -4.75
C ILE A 164 4.87 -3.20 -4.02
N HIS A 165 4.24 -3.29 -2.84
CA HIS A 165 4.13 -4.55 -2.11
C HIS A 165 3.40 -5.64 -2.90
N ASN A 166 2.47 -5.27 -3.78
CA ASN A 166 1.77 -6.20 -4.67
C ASN A 166 2.60 -6.58 -5.92
N LEU A 167 3.71 -5.91 -6.17
CA LEU A 167 4.62 -6.26 -7.27
C LEU A 167 5.67 -7.31 -6.89
N GLY A 168 5.89 -7.56 -5.61
CA GLY A 168 6.82 -8.55 -5.07
C GLY A 168 8.00 -7.97 -4.35
#